data_aa5e162fe44a1f858b61366ccc748ce1
#
_entry.id   aa5e162fe44a1f858b61366ccc748ce1
#
_cell.length_a   1.000
_cell.length_b   1.000
_cell.length_c   1.000
_cell.angle_alpha   90.00
_cell.angle_beta   90.00
_cell.angle_gamma   90.00
#
_symmetry.space_group_name_H-M   'P 1'
#
loop_
_entity.id
_entity.type
_entity.pdbx_description
1 polymer ?
#
loop_
_entity_poly.entity_id
_entity_poly.type
_entity_poly.pdbx_seq_one_letter_code
_entity_poly.pdbx_strand_id
1 'polypeptide(L)'
;MREGRMQRKVVHLDADAFFASVEQASDTRLRGKPVAVGGEKRGVIAAASYEARRFGIRAAMPTLQARKLCPHLILLPGDYEKYERFSRWMFSYAYDFTPDVEITSIDEGYFDLTGVRCDAPEVARRIHRAIGQSLKISVSEGMGPNKLISQIASKLHKPAAFQSVEAGYEEAFLHPLANHWLPGIGPKTS
;
A
#
# COMPACT_ATOMS: atom_id res chain seq x y z
N MET A 1 36.40 -18.83 6.71
CA MET A 1 35.36 -18.77 5.64
C MET A 1 34.09 -18.23 6.29
N ARG A 2 33.65 -17.03 5.94
CA ARG A 2 32.34 -16.55 6.39
C ARG A 2 31.31 -17.34 5.61
N GLU A 3 30.55 -18.21 6.28
CA GLU A 3 29.37 -18.82 5.71
C GLU A 3 28.52 -17.70 5.12
N GLY A 4 28.24 -17.79 3.83
CA GLY A 4 27.45 -16.78 3.11
C GLY A 4 26.04 -16.76 3.66
N ARG A 5 25.80 -15.93 4.67
CA ARG A 5 24.47 -15.70 5.20
C ARG A 5 23.61 -15.20 4.05
N MET A 6 22.62 -16.00 3.66
CA MET A 6 21.68 -15.62 2.59
C MET A 6 21.12 -14.23 2.89
N GLN A 7 21.25 -13.30 1.93
CA GLN A 7 20.73 -11.95 2.10
C GLN A 7 19.21 -12.00 2.16
N ARG A 8 18.64 -11.44 3.22
CA ARG A 8 17.19 -11.37 3.38
C ARG A 8 16.57 -10.50 2.30
N LYS A 9 15.39 -10.92 1.83
CA LYS A 9 14.58 -10.25 0.81
C LYS A 9 13.14 -10.14 1.29
N VAL A 10 12.92 -9.20 2.19
CA VAL A 10 11.61 -8.90 2.76
C VAL A 10 10.89 -7.91 1.86
N VAL A 11 9.66 -8.23 1.48
CA VAL A 11 8.79 -7.32 0.72
C VAL A 11 7.71 -6.78 1.65
N HIS A 12 7.50 -5.48 1.61
CA HIS A 12 6.32 -4.82 2.17
C HIS A 12 5.37 -4.48 1.03
N LEU A 13 4.14 -4.95 1.13
CA LEU A 13 3.05 -4.67 0.20
C LEU A 13 2.05 -3.77 0.90
N ASP A 14 1.61 -2.70 0.23
CA ASP A 14 0.67 -1.72 0.77
C ASP A 14 -0.27 -1.27 -0.36
N ALA A 15 -1.55 -1.57 -0.23
CA ALA A 15 -2.55 -1.22 -1.23
C ALA A 15 -2.81 0.29 -1.28
N ASP A 16 -2.86 0.83 -2.49
CA ASP A 16 -3.00 2.26 -2.71
C ASP A 16 -4.45 2.71 -2.55
N ALA A 17 -4.71 3.63 -1.60
CA ALA A 17 -6.04 4.16 -1.31
C ALA A 17 -7.10 3.04 -1.16
N PHE A 18 -6.78 1.97 -0.42
CA PHE A 18 -7.39 0.65 -0.47
C PHE A 18 -8.92 0.67 -0.57
N PHE A 19 -9.65 1.21 0.40
CA PHE A 19 -11.11 1.17 0.37
C PHE A 19 -11.69 1.86 -0.88
N ALA A 20 -11.15 3.03 -1.24
CA ALA A 20 -11.61 3.73 -2.43
C ALA A 20 -11.26 2.98 -3.73
N SER A 21 -10.08 2.35 -3.78
CA SER A 21 -9.66 1.51 -4.91
C SER A 21 -10.54 0.27 -5.06
N VAL A 22 -10.93 -0.38 -3.95
CA VAL A 22 -11.86 -1.52 -3.96
C VAL A 22 -13.23 -1.08 -4.49
N GLU A 23 -13.74 0.08 -4.10
CA GLU A 23 -15.01 0.60 -4.63
C GLU A 23 -14.92 0.86 -6.14
N GLN A 24 -13.84 1.49 -6.61
CA GLN A 24 -13.61 1.73 -8.05
C GLN A 24 -13.37 0.44 -8.84
N ALA A 25 -12.78 -0.59 -8.23
CA ALA A 25 -12.61 -1.90 -8.84
C ALA A 25 -13.94 -2.66 -8.97
N SER A 26 -14.82 -2.54 -7.96
CA SER A 26 -16.11 -3.23 -7.88
C SER A 26 -17.19 -2.58 -8.74
N ASP A 27 -17.10 -1.27 -8.99
CA ASP A 27 -18.05 -0.53 -9.84
C ASP A 27 -17.31 0.33 -10.87
N THR A 28 -17.34 -0.10 -12.12
CA THR A 28 -16.67 0.59 -13.23
C THR A 28 -17.13 2.03 -13.44
N ARG A 29 -18.34 2.38 -12.98
CA ARG A 29 -18.89 3.75 -13.05
C ARG A 29 -18.14 4.73 -12.14
N LEU A 30 -17.40 4.22 -11.15
CA LEU A 30 -16.62 5.02 -10.20
C LEU A 30 -15.17 5.27 -10.67
N ARG A 31 -14.72 4.56 -11.71
CA ARG A 31 -13.34 4.70 -12.21
C ARG A 31 -13.08 6.11 -12.73
N GLY A 32 -11.94 6.65 -12.35
CA GLY A 32 -11.50 7.99 -12.76
C GLY A 32 -12.30 9.12 -12.10
N LYS A 33 -13.20 8.82 -11.16
CA LYS A 33 -13.99 9.83 -10.43
C LYS A 33 -13.42 10.05 -9.02
N PRO A 34 -13.59 11.25 -8.45
CA PRO A 34 -13.24 11.50 -7.06
C PRO A 34 -14.19 10.73 -6.14
N VAL A 35 -13.67 9.64 -5.56
CA VAL A 35 -14.40 8.77 -4.63
C VAL A 35 -13.74 8.86 -3.27
N ALA A 36 -14.55 8.88 -2.22
CA ALA A 36 -14.10 8.72 -0.86
C ALA A 36 -15.01 7.73 -0.13
N VAL A 37 -14.42 6.98 0.79
CA VAL A 37 -15.12 6.11 1.71
C VAL A 37 -15.09 6.75 3.08
N GLY A 38 -16.22 6.80 3.77
CA GLY A 38 -16.26 7.41 5.10
C GLY A 38 -17.65 7.60 5.64
N GLY A 39 -17.70 8.21 6.82
CA GLY A 39 -18.94 8.51 7.49
C GLY A 39 -19.73 9.58 6.77
N GLU A 40 -21.04 9.56 6.99
CA GLU A 40 -21.99 10.52 6.43
C GLU A 40 -21.76 11.95 6.95
N LYS A 41 -22.80 12.75 7.12
CA LYS A 41 -22.76 14.20 7.35
C LYS A 41 -21.84 14.70 8.47
N ARG A 42 -21.57 13.92 9.53
CA ARG A 42 -20.70 14.29 10.68
C ARG A 42 -19.51 13.37 10.87
N GLY A 43 -19.18 12.54 9.88
CA GLY A 43 -18.06 11.62 9.93
C GLY A 43 -16.76 12.20 9.36
N VAL A 44 -15.76 11.34 9.28
CA VAL A 44 -14.49 11.62 8.63
C VAL A 44 -14.28 10.70 7.43
N ILE A 45 -13.42 11.13 6.52
CA ILE A 45 -12.97 10.31 5.38
C ILE A 45 -12.05 9.22 5.91
N ALA A 46 -12.39 7.96 5.63
CA ALA A 46 -11.53 6.81 5.94
C ALA A 46 -10.49 6.59 4.85
N ALA A 47 -10.90 6.67 3.57
CA ALA A 47 -10.00 6.58 2.43
C ALA A 47 -10.47 7.51 1.30
N ALA A 48 -9.52 8.06 0.54
CA ALA A 48 -9.79 8.92 -0.61
C ALA A 48 -9.04 8.41 -1.84
N SER A 49 -9.72 8.28 -2.98
CA SER A 49 -9.11 7.92 -4.25
C SER A 49 -8.07 8.96 -4.69
N TYR A 50 -7.18 8.59 -5.59
CA TYR A 50 -6.17 9.53 -6.08
C TYR A 50 -6.80 10.71 -6.82
N GLU A 51 -7.95 10.52 -7.47
CA GLU A 51 -8.72 11.60 -8.05
C GLU A 51 -9.25 12.55 -6.98
N ALA A 52 -9.74 12.03 -5.84
CA ALA A 52 -10.19 12.87 -4.73
C ALA A 52 -9.00 13.59 -4.05
N ARG A 53 -7.85 12.94 -3.95
CA ARG A 53 -6.63 13.55 -3.38
C ARG A 53 -6.14 14.76 -4.18
N ARG A 54 -6.40 14.84 -5.48
CA ARG A 54 -6.08 16.02 -6.31
C ARG A 54 -6.83 17.28 -5.88
N PHE A 55 -7.98 17.13 -5.22
CA PHE A 55 -8.72 18.22 -4.60
C PHE A 55 -8.30 18.51 -3.15
N GLY A 56 -7.22 17.87 -2.66
CA GLY A 56 -6.74 18.02 -1.30
C GLY A 56 -7.46 17.17 -0.26
N ILE A 57 -8.34 16.24 -0.69
CA ILE A 57 -9.06 15.35 0.23
C ILE A 57 -8.12 14.26 0.74
N ARG A 58 -8.12 14.03 2.07
CA ARG A 58 -7.26 13.06 2.74
C ARG A 58 -8.02 12.27 3.79
N ALA A 59 -7.48 11.12 4.21
CA ALA A 59 -7.97 10.39 5.38
C ALA A 59 -7.97 11.29 6.62
N ALA A 60 -8.88 11.01 7.54
CA ALA A 60 -9.19 11.78 8.75
C ALA A 60 -9.79 13.18 8.50
N MET A 61 -9.93 13.64 7.24
CA MET A 61 -10.59 14.92 6.95
C MET A 61 -12.09 14.85 7.28
N PRO A 62 -12.69 15.90 7.92
CA PRO A 62 -14.12 15.96 8.10
C PRO A 62 -14.87 15.93 6.75
N THR A 63 -15.93 15.13 6.68
CA THR A 63 -16.72 14.93 5.44
C THR A 63 -17.27 16.25 4.87
N LEU A 64 -17.72 17.18 5.73
CA LEU A 64 -18.21 18.48 5.30
C LEU A 64 -17.09 19.31 4.62
N GLN A 65 -15.85 19.22 5.12
CA GLN A 65 -14.72 19.89 4.51
C GLN A 65 -14.39 19.26 3.15
N ALA A 66 -14.38 17.93 3.05
CA ALA A 66 -14.13 17.22 1.80
C ALA A 66 -15.14 17.61 0.70
N ARG A 67 -16.43 17.72 1.05
CA ARG A 67 -17.49 18.17 0.13
C ARG A 67 -17.34 19.63 -0.31
N LYS A 68 -16.80 20.51 0.54
CA LYS A 68 -16.49 21.89 0.16
C LYS A 68 -15.36 21.95 -0.85
N LEU A 69 -14.33 21.10 -0.69
CA LEU A 69 -13.18 21.02 -1.61
C LEU A 69 -13.58 20.39 -2.97
N CYS A 70 -14.48 19.42 -2.96
CA CYS A 70 -14.95 18.74 -4.17
C CYS A 70 -16.47 18.55 -4.08
N PRO A 71 -17.28 19.49 -4.62
CA PRO A 71 -18.75 19.40 -4.57
C PRO A 71 -19.33 18.16 -5.26
N HIS A 72 -18.62 17.59 -6.24
CA HIS A 72 -18.99 16.39 -6.97
C HIS A 72 -18.34 15.11 -6.42
N LEU A 73 -17.78 15.16 -5.20
CA LEU A 73 -17.22 14.00 -4.52
C LEU A 73 -18.29 12.92 -4.32
N ILE A 74 -17.97 11.72 -4.79
CA ILE A 74 -18.78 10.53 -4.53
C ILE A 74 -18.35 9.97 -3.17
N LEU A 75 -19.22 10.10 -2.18
CA LEU A 75 -18.98 9.57 -0.85
C LEU A 75 -19.77 8.27 -0.67
N LEU A 76 -19.07 7.22 -0.31
CA LEU A 76 -19.63 5.88 -0.11
C LEU A 76 -19.48 5.45 1.35
N PRO A 77 -20.45 4.70 1.89
CA PRO A 77 -20.27 4.02 3.17
C PRO A 77 -19.22 2.92 3.04
N GLY A 78 -18.58 2.54 4.15
CA GLY A 78 -17.63 1.43 4.17
C GLY A 78 -18.34 0.09 4.09
N ASP A 79 -17.84 -0.80 3.25
CA ASP A 79 -18.26 -2.21 3.14
C ASP A 79 -17.08 -3.11 3.56
N TYR A 80 -16.97 -3.34 4.87
CA TYR A 80 -15.84 -4.06 5.45
C TYR A 80 -15.76 -5.53 5.02
N GLU A 81 -16.89 -6.19 4.77
CA GLU A 81 -16.88 -7.56 4.25
C GLU A 81 -16.25 -7.65 2.84
N LYS A 82 -16.57 -6.66 2.00
CA LYS A 82 -15.95 -6.52 0.68
C LYS A 82 -14.44 -6.28 0.81
N TYR A 83 -14.05 -5.37 1.70
CA TYR A 83 -12.63 -5.04 1.90
C TYR A 83 -11.83 -6.21 2.43
N GLU A 84 -12.35 -6.98 3.39
CA GLU A 84 -11.72 -8.20 3.88
C GLU A 84 -11.57 -9.27 2.79
N ARG A 85 -12.54 -9.41 1.89
CA ARG A 85 -12.42 -10.32 0.74
C ARG A 85 -11.30 -9.89 -0.20
N PHE A 86 -11.23 -8.60 -0.53
CA PHE A 86 -10.15 -8.08 -1.37
C PHE A 86 -8.78 -8.21 -0.71
N SER A 87 -8.68 -7.96 0.59
CA SER A 87 -7.47 -8.19 1.38
C SER A 87 -7.00 -9.64 1.28
N ARG A 88 -7.90 -10.61 1.54
CA ARG A 88 -7.57 -12.05 1.42
C ARG A 88 -7.11 -12.42 0.01
N TRP A 89 -7.79 -11.93 -1.02
CA TRP A 89 -7.37 -12.17 -2.40
C TRP A 89 -6.02 -11.54 -2.72
N MET A 90 -5.77 -10.33 -2.26
CA MET A 90 -4.50 -9.62 -2.46
C MET A 90 -3.33 -10.40 -1.85
N PHE A 91 -3.43 -10.82 -0.60
CA PHE A 91 -2.35 -11.57 0.05
C PHE A 91 -2.23 -13.01 -0.44
N SER A 92 -3.29 -13.59 -1.04
CA SER A 92 -3.20 -14.95 -1.60
C SER A 92 -2.13 -15.08 -2.68
N TYR A 93 -1.86 -14.02 -3.44
CA TYR A 93 -0.79 -14.02 -4.44
C TYR A 93 0.62 -14.18 -3.85
N ALA A 94 0.85 -13.73 -2.62
CA ALA A 94 2.13 -13.94 -1.94
C ALA A 94 2.30 -15.39 -1.50
N TYR A 95 1.23 -16.04 -1.04
CA TYR A 95 1.24 -17.45 -0.62
C TYR A 95 1.57 -18.43 -1.76
N ASP A 96 1.41 -18.04 -3.02
CA ASP A 96 1.84 -18.85 -4.16
C ASP A 96 3.36 -19.02 -4.25
N PHE A 97 4.14 -18.17 -3.56
CA PHE A 97 5.60 -18.13 -3.62
C PHE A 97 6.28 -18.39 -2.28
N THR A 98 5.65 -18.04 -1.18
CA THR A 98 6.22 -18.19 0.17
C THR A 98 5.12 -18.41 1.21
N PRO A 99 5.33 -19.28 2.21
CA PRO A 99 4.45 -19.38 3.36
C PRO A 99 4.68 -18.25 4.39
N ASP A 100 5.82 -17.55 4.30
CA ASP A 100 6.23 -16.53 5.26
C ASP A 100 5.56 -15.18 4.94
N VAL A 101 4.26 -15.09 5.23
CA VAL A 101 3.43 -13.89 5.03
C VAL A 101 2.93 -13.40 6.37
N GLU A 102 3.13 -12.11 6.67
CA GLU A 102 2.66 -11.43 7.87
C GLU A 102 1.74 -10.28 7.46
N ILE A 103 0.43 -10.45 7.67
CA ILE A 103 -0.57 -9.40 7.42
C ILE A 103 -0.63 -8.51 8.66
N THR A 104 -0.29 -7.23 8.52
CA THR A 104 -0.26 -6.26 9.62
C THR A 104 -1.52 -5.43 9.71
N SER A 105 -2.19 -5.23 8.57
CA SER A 105 -3.51 -4.59 8.49
C SER A 105 -4.30 -5.13 7.30
N ILE A 106 -5.52 -4.62 7.10
CA ILE A 106 -6.38 -5.04 5.99
C ILE A 106 -5.77 -4.69 4.61
N ASP A 107 -4.86 -3.74 4.55
CA ASP A 107 -4.30 -3.19 3.31
C ASP A 107 -2.78 -3.27 3.22
N GLU A 108 -2.07 -3.63 4.29
CA GLU A 108 -0.61 -3.77 4.26
C GLU A 108 -0.10 -5.00 5.01
N GLY A 109 1.04 -5.51 4.56
CA GLY A 109 1.70 -6.65 5.16
C GLY A 109 3.06 -6.93 4.55
N TYR A 110 3.72 -7.97 5.06
CA TYR A 110 5.05 -8.38 4.63
C TYR A 110 5.04 -9.81 4.12
N PHE A 111 5.94 -10.12 3.20
CA PHE A 111 6.28 -11.49 2.83
C PHE A 111 7.79 -11.63 2.60
N ASP A 112 8.34 -12.79 2.96
CA ASP A 112 9.77 -13.05 2.87
C ASP A 112 10.08 -13.94 1.66
N LEU A 113 10.86 -13.42 0.72
CA LEU A 113 11.33 -14.10 -0.48
C LEU A 113 12.77 -14.58 -0.37
N THR A 114 13.36 -14.63 0.83
CA THR A 114 14.78 -14.94 1.03
C THR A 114 15.18 -16.31 0.49
N GLY A 115 14.34 -17.31 0.56
CA GLY A 115 14.66 -18.68 0.14
C GLY A 115 14.09 -19.09 -1.22
N VAL A 116 13.42 -18.19 -1.94
CA VAL A 116 12.81 -18.56 -3.21
C VAL A 116 13.86 -18.87 -4.28
N ARG A 117 13.60 -19.90 -5.11
CA ARG A 117 14.52 -20.34 -6.17
C ARG A 117 14.59 -19.39 -7.37
N CYS A 118 13.60 -18.51 -7.50
CA CYS A 118 13.52 -17.54 -8.57
C CYS A 118 14.13 -16.20 -8.15
N ASP A 119 14.33 -15.29 -9.11
CA ASP A 119 14.75 -13.92 -8.83
C ASP A 119 13.67 -13.20 -8.00
N ALA A 120 13.98 -12.86 -6.74
CA ALA A 120 13.01 -12.32 -5.80
C ALA A 120 12.39 -10.99 -6.26
N PRO A 121 13.14 -10.02 -6.84
CA PRO A 121 12.54 -8.83 -7.45
C PRO A 121 11.53 -9.15 -8.55
N GLU A 122 11.81 -10.15 -9.38
CA GLU A 122 10.85 -10.53 -10.44
C GLU A 122 9.61 -11.22 -9.86
N VAL A 123 9.76 -12.04 -8.81
CA VAL A 123 8.62 -12.62 -8.08
C VAL A 123 7.73 -11.51 -7.52
N ALA A 124 8.31 -10.52 -6.82
CA ALA A 124 7.55 -9.40 -6.29
C ALA A 124 6.82 -8.63 -7.40
N ARG A 125 7.50 -8.31 -8.51
CA ARG A 125 6.85 -7.66 -9.67
C ARG A 125 5.73 -8.51 -10.29
N ARG A 126 5.84 -9.85 -10.27
CA ARG A 126 4.76 -10.75 -10.74
C ARG A 126 3.54 -10.66 -9.85
N ILE A 127 3.74 -10.65 -8.52
CA ILE A 127 2.67 -10.47 -7.52
C ILE A 127 1.99 -9.12 -7.76
N HIS A 128 2.76 -8.04 -7.85
CA HIS A 128 2.28 -6.68 -8.14
C HIS A 128 1.39 -6.64 -9.39
N ARG A 129 1.90 -7.18 -10.51
CA ARG A 129 1.15 -7.21 -11.78
C ARG A 129 -0.11 -8.06 -11.68
N ALA A 130 -0.04 -9.22 -11.02
CA ALA A 130 -1.18 -10.13 -10.88
C ALA A 130 -2.32 -9.49 -10.07
N ILE A 131 -2.01 -8.81 -8.96
CA ILE A 131 -2.97 -8.06 -8.17
C ILE A 131 -3.65 -6.98 -9.03
N GLY A 132 -2.87 -6.15 -9.72
CA GLY A 132 -3.39 -5.08 -10.57
C GLY A 132 -4.27 -5.60 -11.71
N GLN A 133 -3.88 -6.71 -12.34
CA GLN A 133 -4.62 -7.30 -13.45
C GLN A 133 -5.90 -8.00 -13.02
N SER A 134 -5.87 -8.72 -11.91
CA SER A 134 -6.99 -9.54 -11.46
C SER A 134 -7.97 -8.77 -10.58
N LEU A 135 -7.46 -8.01 -9.60
CA LEU A 135 -8.30 -7.30 -8.64
C LEU A 135 -8.61 -5.86 -9.07
N LYS A 136 -7.94 -5.33 -10.08
CA LYS A 136 -8.09 -3.95 -10.57
C LYS A 136 -7.83 -2.88 -9.50
N ILE A 137 -7.04 -3.22 -8.48
CA ILE A 137 -6.52 -2.28 -7.48
C ILE A 137 -5.02 -2.09 -7.69
N SER A 138 -4.48 -0.94 -7.34
CA SER A 138 -3.03 -0.74 -7.32
C SER A 138 -2.46 -1.03 -5.93
N VAL A 139 -1.25 -1.57 -5.92
CA VAL A 139 -0.46 -1.78 -4.72
C VAL A 139 0.90 -1.12 -4.90
N SER A 140 1.54 -0.76 -3.81
CA SER A 140 2.93 -0.31 -3.82
C SER A 140 3.76 -1.28 -3.00
N GLU A 141 4.91 -1.68 -3.52
CA GLU A 141 5.79 -2.66 -2.91
C GLU A 141 7.18 -2.08 -2.70
N GLY A 142 7.75 -2.37 -1.54
CA GLY A 142 9.14 -2.13 -1.23
C GLY A 142 9.83 -3.42 -0.85
N MET A 143 10.99 -3.72 -1.45
CA MET A 143 11.81 -4.85 -1.08
C MET A 143 13.11 -4.39 -0.43
N GLY A 144 13.51 -5.04 0.65
CA GLY A 144 14.74 -4.71 1.36
C GLY A 144 15.21 -5.83 2.28
N PRO A 145 16.38 -5.64 2.95
CA PRO A 145 16.94 -6.64 3.85
C PRO A 145 16.20 -6.77 5.19
N ASN A 146 15.28 -5.88 5.48
CA ASN A 146 14.47 -5.89 6.69
C ASN A 146 13.14 -5.14 6.48
N LYS A 147 12.22 -5.29 7.45
CA LYS A 147 10.89 -4.68 7.42
C LYS A 147 10.92 -3.16 7.36
N LEU A 148 11.85 -2.49 8.07
CA LEU A 148 11.94 -1.04 8.08
C LEU A 148 12.24 -0.49 6.68
N ILE A 149 13.26 -1.01 6.03
CA ILE A 149 13.66 -0.58 4.69
C ILE A 149 12.56 -0.86 3.67
N SER A 150 11.98 -2.06 3.69
CA SER A 150 10.91 -2.43 2.75
C SER A 150 9.66 -1.57 2.93
N GLN A 151 9.28 -1.25 4.17
CA GLN A 151 8.13 -0.38 4.45
C GLN A 151 8.35 1.05 3.96
N ILE A 152 9.52 1.64 4.22
CA ILE A 152 9.83 2.99 3.72
C ILE A 152 9.84 2.98 2.19
N ALA A 153 10.50 2.00 1.56
CA ALA A 153 10.57 1.89 0.11
C ALA A 153 9.19 1.81 -0.55
N SER A 154 8.24 1.05 0.03
CA SER A 154 6.88 0.93 -0.51
C SER A 154 6.08 2.24 -0.48
N LYS A 155 6.43 3.17 0.41
CA LYS A 155 5.67 4.41 0.66
C LYS A 155 6.17 5.64 -0.10
N LEU A 156 7.45 5.63 -0.53
CA LEU A 156 8.11 6.81 -1.11
C LEU A 156 7.49 7.27 -2.44
N HIS A 157 7.12 6.35 -3.30
CA HIS A 157 6.73 6.66 -4.68
C HIS A 157 5.30 6.23 -5.03
N LYS A 158 4.41 6.08 -4.02
CA LYS A 158 2.99 5.77 -4.25
C LYS A 158 2.32 6.71 -5.26
N PRO A 159 1.40 6.23 -6.10
CA PRO A 159 0.85 4.87 -6.19
C PRO A 159 1.60 3.96 -7.17
N ALA A 160 1.24 2.66 -7.15
CA ALA A 160 1.68 1.63 -8.10
C ALA A 160 3.22 1.54 -8.21
N ALA A 161 3.91 1.77 -7.11
CA ALA A 161 5.36 1.80 -7.06
C ALA A 161 5.95 0.44 -6.69
N PHE A 162 7.13 0.17 -7.25
CA PHE A 162 8.00 -0.93 -6.81
C PHE A 162 9.42 -0.39 -6.60
N GLN A 163 9.95 -0.52 -5.40
CA GLN A 163 11.31 -0.13 -5.09
C GLN A 163 12.05 -1.23 -4.34
N SER A 164 13.25 -1.58 -4.81
CA SER A 164 14.15 -2.53 -4.15
C SER A 164 15.38 -1.82 -3.61
N VAL A 165 15.75 -2.15 -2.38
CA VAL A 165 16.98 -1.70 -1.72
C VAL A 165 17.82 -2.93 -1.40
N GLU A 166 19.02 -3.01 -1.97
CA GLU A 166 19.92 -4.14 -1.72
C GLU A 166 20.58 -4.04 -0.34
N ALA A 167 20.94 -5.21 0.22
CA ALA A 167 21.66 -5.26 1.48
C ALA A 167 23.02 -4.57 1.36
N GLY A 168 23.35 -3.72 2.34
CA GLY A 168 24.54 -2.86 2.35
C GLY A 168 24.30 -1.45 1.82
N TYR A 169 23.13 -1.18 1.23
CA TYR A 169 22.75 0.16 0.75
C TYR A 169 21.73 0.87 1.65
N GLU A 170 21.43 0.30 2.83
CA GLU A 170 20.39 0.82 3.74
C GLU A 170 20.68 2.25 4.19
N GLU A 171 21.92 2.53 4.55
CA GLU A 171 22.36 3.86 4.99
C GLU A 171 22.23 4.89 3.84
N ALA A 172 22.74 4.54 2.66
CA ALA A 172 22.65 5.40 1.48
C ALA A 172 21.20 5.67 1.06
N PHE A 173 20.30 4.69 1.26
CA PHE A 173 18.88 4.82 1.01
C PHE A 173 18.19 5.75 2.02
N LEU A 174 18.52 5.62 3.32
CA LEU A 174 17.88 6.38 4.39
C LEU A 174 18.42 7.81 4.51
N HIS A 175 19.71 8.03 4.28
CA HIS A 175 20.40 9.30 4.53
C HIS A 175 19.73 10.54 3.90
N PRO A 176 19.20 10.51 2.66
CA PRO A 176 18.54 11.66 2.05
C PRO A 176 17.10 11.86 2.52
N LEU A 177 16.54 10.93 3.31
CA LEU A 177 15.13 10.98 3.70
C LEU A 177 14.90 11.82 4.95
N ALA A 178 13.82 12.60 4.94
CA ALA A 178 13.39 13.32 6.13
C ALA A 178 12.85 12.34 7.21
N ASN A 179 13.03 12.70 8.47
CA ASN A 179 12.70 11.85 9.62
C ASN A 179 11.26 11.34 9.66
N HIS A 180 10.31 12.07 9.07
CA HIS A 180 8.91 11.67 9.03
C HIS A 180 8.64 10.41 8.20
N TRP A 181 9.61 9.93 7.39
CA TRP A 181 9.52 8.66 6.69
C TRP A 181 9.75 7.45 7.60
N LEU A 182 10.36 7.67 8.77
CA LEU A 182 10.55 6.59 9.73
C LEU A 182 9.21 6.22 10.38
N PRO A 183 8.84 4.92 10.37
CA PRO A 183 7.62 4.46 11.02
C PRO A 183 7.56 4.90 12.49
N GLY A 184 6.40 5.41 12.92
CA GLY A 184 6.21 5.93 14.27
C GLY A 184 6.60 7.40 14.49
N ILE A 185 7.26 8.05 13.52
CA ILE A 185 7.56 9.48 13.59
C ILE A 185 6.47 10.23 12.82
N GLY A 186 5.60 10.89 13.56
CA GLY A 186 4.54 11.74 13.00
C GLY A 186 4.87 13.24 13.09
N PRO A 187 3.98 14.10 12.55
CA PRO A 187 4.19 15.57 12.53
C PRO A 187 4.39 16.22 13.92
N LYS A 188 4.03 15.50 15.00
CA LYS A 188 4.25 15.98 16.39
C LYS A 188 5.62 15.59 16.97
N THR A 189 6.35 14.71 16.27
CA THR A 189 7.62 14.14 16.76
C THR A 189 8.80 14.54 15.85
N SER A 190 8.52 15.02 14.64
CA SER A 190 9.51 15.48 13.66
C SER A 190 9.87 16.94 13.90
#